data_b8416bdbd587be0b327d7c2d9e3c2b6b
#
_entry.id   b8416bdbd587be0b327d7c2d9e3c2b6b
#
_cell.length_a   1.000
_cell.length_b   1.000
_cell.length_c   1.000
_cell.angle_alpha   90.00
_cell.angle_beta   90.00
_cell.angle_gamma   90.00
#
_symmetry.space_group_name_H-M   'P 1'
#
loop_
_entity.id
_entity.type
_entity.pdbx_description
1 polymer ?
#
loop_
_entity_poly.entity_id
_entity_poly.type
_entity_poly.pdbx_seq_one_letter_code
_entity_poly.pdbx_strand_id
1 'polypeptide(L)'
;MVIDNLKNMRDYEALHPLFAKAFDYIEQTDLNALEPGKIVLIENELIVNVNQIPAKTKEEAKLETHNEYIDIQVPISDVEVMGYTQRADLPEAEYDAAVDMTLYDGLATDYITVKPGMFTLFFPEDGHAPGITPTGLKKIIVKVKK
;
A
#
# COMPACT_ATOMS: atom_id res chain seq x y z
N MET A 1 -7.42 -4.78 7.08
CA MET A 1 -7.42 -4.07 5.78
C MET A 1 -8.66 -3.17 5.66
N VAL A 2 -8.50 -2.00 5.02
CA VAL A 2 -9.60 -1.12 4.60
C VAL A 2 -9.49 -0.91 3.09
N ILE A 3 -10.61 -0.77 2.40
CA ILE A 3 -10.70 -0.29 1.01
C ILE A 3 -11.87 0.68 0.93
N ASP A 4 -11.63 1.91 0.46
CA ASP A 4 -12.67 2.92 0.35
C ASP A 4 -12.29 3.99 -0.71
N ASN A 5 -13.21 4.92 -0.93
CA ASN A 5 -12.99 6.11 -1.75
C ASN A 5 -12.17 7.16 -0.97
N LEU A 6 -11.26 7.86 -1.65
CA LEU A 6 -10.42 8.91 -1.03
C LEU A 6 -11.24 9.99 -0.31
N LYS A 7 -12.45 10.30 -0.80
CA LYS A 7 -13.33 11.29 -0.13
C LYS A 7 -13.78 10.88 1.27
N ASN A 8 -13.70 9.59 1.62
CA ASN A 8 -14.09 9.04 2.92
C ASN A 8 -12.88 8.82 3.84
N MET A 9 -11.64 9.11 3.38
CA MET A 9 -10.44 8.75 4.15
C MET A 9 -10.39 9.40 5.53
N ARG A 10 -11.03 10.56 5.71
CA ARG A 10 -11.10 11.25 7.01
C ARG A 10 -11.83 10.45 8.09
N ASP A 11 -12.72 9.54 7.71
CA ASP A 11 -13.42 8.67 8.65
C ASP A 11 -12.48 7.68 9.35
N TYR A 12 -11.28 7.49 8.79
CA TYR A 12 -10.25 6.57 9.30
C TYR A 12 -9.13 7.25 10.09
N GLU A 13 -9.16 8.58 10.25
CA GLU A 13 -8.09 9.33 10.96
C GLU A 13 -7.85 8.84 12.38
N ALA A 14 -8.92 8.47 13.09
CA ALA A 14 -8.83 8.01 14.48
C ALA A 14 -8.10 6.67 14.66
N LEU A 15 -7.83 5.93 13.58
CA LEU A 15 -7.16 4.65 13.64
C LEU A 15 -5.65 4.77 13.94
N HIS A 16 -5.04 5.91 13.63
CA HIS A 16 -3.62 6.13 13.89
C HIS A 16 -3.27 7.62 14.00
N PRO A 17 -2.41 8.06 14.95
CA PRO A 17 -2.07 9.47 15.16
C PRO A 17 -1.50 10.19 13.93
N LEU A 18 -0.79 9.47 13.06
CA LEU A 18 -0.19 10.04 11.85
C LEU A 18 -1.10 10.03 10.62
N PHE A 19 -2.29 9.43 10.70
CA PHE A 19 -3.19 9.34 9.54
C PHE A 19 -3.70 10.72 9.10
N ALA A 20 -4.01 11.62 10.03
CA ALA A 20 -4.40 12.98 9.69
C ALA A 20 -3.36 13.65 8.77
N LYS A 21 -2.07 13.56 9.13
CA LYS A 21 -0.98 14.14 8.33
C LYS A 21 -0.77 13.44 7.00
N ALA A 22 -0.90 12.11 6.97
CA ALA A 22 -0.84 11.34 5.73
C ALA A 22 -1.97 11.73 4.76
N PHE A 23 -3.18 11.88 5.28
CA PHE A 23 -4.35 12.27 4.49
C PHE A 23 -4.28 13.73 4.04
N ASP A 24 -3.77 14.65 4.88
CA ASP A 24 -3.47 16.02 4.47
C ASP A 24 -2.55 16.06 3.27
N TYR A 25 -1.48 15.28 3.29
CA TYR A 25 -0.56 15.17 2.15
C TYR A 25 -1.26 14.69 0.88
N ILE A 26 -2.07 13.64 0.99
CA ILE A 26 -2.78 13.06 -0.17
C ILE A 26 -3.77 14.08 -0.77
N GLU A 27 -4.52 14.82 0.07
CA GLU A 27 -5.51 15.81 -0.39
C GLU A 27 -4.89 17.05 -1.01
N GLN A 28 -3.78 17.54 -0.43
CA GLN A 28 -3.16 18.81 -0.81
C GLN A 28 -2.18 18.68 -1.96
N THR A 29 -1.85 17.44 -2.39
CA THR A 29 -0.84 17.18 -3.41
C THR A 29 -1.49 16.82 -4.73
N ASP A 30 -1.03 17.44 -5.83
CA ASP A 30 -1.34 16.91 -7.16
C ASP A 30 -0.55 15.61 -7.40
N LEU A 31 -1.19 14.49 -7.08
CA LEU A 31 -0.58 13.17 -7.19
C LEU A 31 -0.14 12.83 -8.64
N ASN A 32 -0.82 13.41 -9.65
CA ASN A 32 -0.45 13.20 -11.05
C ASN A 32 0.88 13.86 -11.40
N ALA A 33 1.22 14.97 -10.75
CA ALA A 33 2.46 15.70 -11.00
C ALA A 33 3.68 15.10 -10.28
N LEU A 34 3.49 14.15 -9.34
CA LEU A 34 4.60 13.56 -8.60
C LEU A 34 5.52 12.74 -9.52
N GLU A 35 6.82 12.90 -9.39
CA GLU A 35 7.82 12.05 -10.03
C GLU A 35 8.14 10.82 -9.17
N PRO A 36 8.49 9.67 -9.78
CA PRO A 36 8.90 8.48 -9.03
C PRO A 36 10.06 8.78 -8.06
N GLY A 37 9.93 8.30 -6.83
CA GLY A 37 10.92 8.53 -5.78
C GLY A 37 10.37 8.44 -4.38
N LYS A 38 11.19 8.80 -3.40
CA LYS A 38 10.88 8.77 -1.98
C LYS A 38 10.76 10.19 -1.44
N ILE A 39 9.67 10.49 -0.75
CA ILE A 39 9.41 11.77 -0.06
C ILE A 39 9.28 11.49 1.43
N VAL A 40 10.10 12.13 2.26
CA VAL A 40 10.08 11.97 3.72
C VAL A 40 9.28 13.11 4.32
N LEU A 41 8.14 12.82 4.92
CA LEU A 41 7.30 13.79 5.61
C LEU A 41 7.67 13.91 7.10
N ILE A 42 8.00 12.77 7.72
CA ILE A 42 8.59 12.68 9.06
C ILE A 42 9.63 11.57 9.00
N GLU A 43 10.86 11.88 9.41
CA GLU A 43 11.99 10.93 9.38
C GLU A 43 11.63 9.63 10.12
N ASN A 44 11.79 8.50 9.44
CA ASN A 44 11.50 7.15 9.93
C ASN A 44 10.06 6.88 10.40
N GLU A 45 9.12 7.81 10.24
CA GLU A 45 7.75 7.67 10.72
C GLU A 45 6.70 7.79 9.60
N LEU A 46 6.88 8.75 8.67
CA LEU A 46 5.91 8.99 7.60
C LEU A 46 6.62 9.24 6.28
N ILE A 47 6.51 8.29 5.38
CA ILE A 47 7.26 8.27 4.11
C ILE A 47 6.29 8.01 2.97
N VAL A 48 6.43 8.75 1.88
CA VAL A 48 5.67 8.54 0.64
C VAL A 48 6.61 7.98 -0.42
N ASN A 49 6.32 6.80 -0.92
CA ASN A 49 6.98 6.22 -2.08
C ASN A 49 6.09 6.43 -3.32
N VAL A 50 6.61 7.12 -4.32
CA VAL A 50 5.96 7.30 -5.62
C VAL A 50 6.53 6.26 -6.57
N ASN A 51 5.69 5.35 -7.02
CA ASN A 51 6.11 4.22 -7.83
C ASN A 51 5.48 4.27 -9.23
N GLN A 52 6.30 4.05 -10.24
CA GLN A 52 5.86 3.69 -11.58
C GLN A 52 6.14 2.20 -11.75
N ILE A 53 5.09 1.37 -11.71
CA ILE A 53 5.21 -0.08 -11.81
C ILE A 53 4.85 -0.57 -13.20
N PRO A 54 5.56 -1.59 -13.74
CA PRO A 54 5.22 -2.21 -15.02
C PRO A 54 3.96 -3.09 -14.90
N ALA A 55 3.49 -3.59 -16.03
CA ALA A 55 2.50 -4.66 -16.05
C ALA A 55 2.97 -5.85 -15.21
N LYS A 56 2.05 -6.43 -14.43
CA LYS A 56 2.32 -7.55 -13.52
C LYS A 56 1.09 -8.43 -13.40
N THR A 57 1.29 -9.73 -13.51
CA THR A 57 0.24 -10.74 -13.29
C THR A 57 0.09 -11.09 -11.80
N LYS A 58 -0.91 -11.90 -11.47
CA LYS A 58 -1.11 -12.40 -10.10
C LYS A 58 0.05 -13.29 -9.64
N GLU A 59 0.59 -14.09 -10.56
CA GLU A 59 1.70 -15.02 -10.32
C GLU A 59 3.03 -14.29 -10.07
N GLU A 60 3.18 -13.09 -10.63
CA GLU A 60 4.38 -12.26 -10.46
C GLU A 60 4.29 -11.36 -9.21
N ALA A 61 3.08 -11.08 -8.72
CA ALA A 61 2.89 -10.28 -7.53
C ALA A 61 3.23 -11.08 -6.27
N LYS A 62 4.27 -10.66 -5.58
CA LYS A 62 4.68 -11.30 -4.33
C LYS A 62 3.75 -10.92 -3.20
N LEU A 63 3.37 -11.91 -2.40
CA LEU A 63 2.62 -11.73 -1.17
C LEU A 63 3.58 -11.31 -0.06
N GLU A 64 3.28 -10.21 0.61
CA GLU A 64 4.17 -9.59 1.60
C GLU A 64 3.41 -9.14 2.85
N THR A 65 4.12 -9.08 3.98
CA THR A 65 3.68 -8.40 5.21
C THR A 65 4.76 -7.49 5.74
N HIS A 66 4.34 -6.49 6.53
CA HIS A 66 5.22 -5.56 7.24
C HIS A 66 5.05 -5.73 8.76
N ASN A 67 6.08 -5.43 9.55
CA ASN A 67 5.99 -5.46 11.01
C ASN A 67 5.87 -4.07 11.62
N GLU A 68 6.54 -3.09 11.00
CA GLU A 68 6.79 -1.77 11.55
C GLU A 68 5.92 -0.67 10.93
N TYR A 69 5.40 -0.90 9.71
CA TYR A 69 4.64 0.10 8.98
C TYR A 69 3.26 -0.38 8.57
N ILE A 70 2.34 0.57 8.53
CA ILE A 70 1.03 0.47 7.88
C ILE A 70 1.19 1.08 6.49
N ASP A 71 0.64 0.43 5.46
CA ASP A 71 0.64 0.94 4.10
C ASP A 71 -0.69 1.61 3.77
N ILE A 72 -0.63 2.87 3.32
CA ILE A 72 -1.75 3.53 2.62
C ILE A 72 -1.39 3.51 1.14
N GLN A 73 -2.13 2.75 0.33
CA GLN A 73 -1.83 2.60 -1.09
C GLN A 73 -2.90 3.28 -1.95
N VAL A 74 -2.48 4.12 -2.89
CA VAL A 74 -3.36 4.91 -3.75
C VAL A 74 -2.94 4.76 -5.21
N PRO A 75 -3.67 4.00 -6.03
CA PRO A 75 -3.48 3.99 -7.48
C PRO A 75 -3.82 5.37 -8.06
N ILE A 76 -2.99 5.86 -8.98
CA ILE A 76 -3.14 7.20 -9.58
C ILE A 76 -3.60 7.11 -11.03
N SER A 77 -2.86 6.38 -11.88
CA SER A 77 -3.05 6.46 -13.33
C SER A 77 -3.96 5.38 -13.92
N ASP A 78 -4.11 4.25 -13.25
CA ASP A 78 -4.91 3.12 -13.75
C ASP A 78 -5.41 2.23 -12.61
N VAL A 79 -6.23 1.25 -12.95
CA VAL A 79 -6.79 0.26 -12.01
C VAL A 79 -5.70 -0.71 -11.58
N GLU A 80 -5.65 -0.97 -10.27
CA GLU A 80 -4.80 -1.97 -9.65
C GLU A 80 -5.64 -3.09 -9.05
N VAL A 81 -5.22 -4.32 -9.24
CA VAL A 81 -5.70 -5.46 -8.45
C VAL A 81 -4.66 -5.74 -7.37
N MET A 82 -5.11 -5.91 -6.15
CA MET A 82 -4.26 -6.26 -5.01
C MET A 82 -4.72 -7.57 -4.40
N GLY A 83 -3.78 -8.49 -4.18
CA GLY A 83 -4.06 -9.71 -3.44
C GLY A 83 -4.16 -9.43 -1.93
N TYR A 84 -4.94 -10.23 -1.23
CA TYR A 84 -5.08 -10.20 0.22
C TYR A 84 -5.08 -11.60 0.82
N THR A 85 -4.38 -11.77 1.94
CA THR A 85 -4.44 -12.96 2.78
C THR A 85 -4.22 -12.52 4.22
N GLN A 86 -5.07 -12.96 5.14
CA GLN A 86 -4.85 -12.68 6.56
C GLN A 86 -3.52 -13.29 7.00
N ARG A 87 -2.69 -12.51 7.72
CA ARG A 87 -1.36 -12.95 8.16
C ARG A 87 -1.41 -14.25 8.98
N ALA A 88 -2.43 -14.46 9.79
CA ALA A 88 -2.60 -15.66 10.59
C ALA A 88 -2.74 -16.95 9.76
N ASP A 89 -3.12 -16.83 8.48
CA ASP A 89 -3.28 -17.95 7.55
C ASP A 89 -2.01 -18.19 6.71
N LEU A 90 -0.98 -17.36 6.88
CA LEU A 90 0.30 -17.47 6.16
C LEU A 90 1.27 -18.40 6.92
N PRO A 91 2.14 -19.11 6.19
CA PRO A 91 3.19 -19.94 6.82
C PRO A 91 4.22 -19.06 7.51
N GLU A 92 5.05 -19.67 8.36
CA GLU A 92 6.24 -18.99 8.86
C GLU A 92 7.21 -18.69 7.71
N ALA A 93 7.76 -17.48 7.67
CA ALA A 93 8.74 -17.03 6.69
C ALA A 93 9.72 -16.04 7.31
N GLU A 94 10.89 -15.89 6.69
CA GLU A 94 11.97 -15.04 7.20
C GLU A 94 11.60 -13.54 7.02
N TYR A 95 11.75 -12.78 8.11
CA TYR A 95 11.55 -11.35 8.11
C TYR A 95 12.86 -10.62 7.81
N ASP A 96 12.86 -9.77 6.79
CA ASP A 96 13.96 -8.86 6.48
C ASP A 96 13.71 -7.49 7.15
N ALA A 97 14.41 -7.27 8.28
CA ALA A 97 14.30 -6.04 9.05
C ALA A 97 14.88 -4.79 8.33
N ALA A 98 15.74 -4.98 7.33
CA ALA A 98 16.35 -3.86 6.61
C ALA A 98 15.35 -3.13 5.70
N VAL A 99 14.34 -3.85 5.23
CA VAL A 99 13.28 -3.33 4.35
C VAL A 99 11.87 -3.46 4.94
N ASP A 100 11.76 -3.92 6.20
CA ASP A 100 10.50 -4.20 6.91
C ASP A 100 9.57 -5.10 6.09
N MET A 101 10.04 -6.27 5.67
CA MET A 101 9.26 -7.14 4.79
C MET A 101 9.45 -8.61 5.10
N THR A 102 8.35 -9.35 5.09
CA THR A 102 8.34 -10.81 4.97
C THR A 102 7.68 -11.17 3.64
N LEU A 103 8.35 -11.94 2.81
CA LEU A 103 7.80 -12.43 1.54
C LEU A 103 7.32 -13.86 1.68
N TYR A 104 6.21 -14.16 1.02
CA TYR A 104 5.62 -15.50 1.01
C TYR A 104 5.47 -16.03 -0.40
N ASP A 105 5.68 -17.33 -0.57
CA ASP A 105 5.41 -18.00 -1.82
C ASP A 105 3.92 -18.33 -1.97
N GLY A 106 3.45 -18.33 -3.21
CA GLY A 106 2.07 -18.66 -3.54
C GLY A 106 1.21 -17.43 -3.86
N LEU A 107 -0.05 -17.71 -4.14
CA LEU A 107 -1.04 -16.69 -4.49
C LEU A 107 -1.80 -16.24 -3.24
N ALA A 108 -2.29 -15.00 -3.27
CA ALA A 108 -3.22 -14.51 -2.26
C ALA A 108 -4.55 -15.28 -2.30
N THR A 109 -5.23 -15.35 -1.16
CA THR A 109 -6.54 -16.02 -1.05
C THR A 109 -7.66 -15.23 -1.72
N ASP A 110 -7.59 -13.92 -1.65
CA ASP A 110 -8.58 -12.99 -2.18
C ASP A 110 -7.93 -11.90 -3.03
N TYR A 111 -8.73 -11.28 -3.89
CA TYR A 111 -8.27 -10.19 -4.75
C TYR A 111 -9.29 -9.06 -4.75
N ILE A 112 -8.80 -7.84 -4.55
CA ILE A 112 -9.59 -6.62 -4.57
C ILE A 112 -9.18 -5.73 -5.74
N THR A 113 -10.14 -5.02 -6.32
CA THR A 113 -9.91 -4.05 -7.39
C THR A 113 -9.95 -2.64 -6.83
N VAL A 114 -8.85 -1.91 -6.98
CA VAL A 114 -8.69 -0.54 -6.48
C VAL A 114 -8.52 0.38 -7.69
N LYS A 115 -9.39 1.38 -7.81
CA LYS A 115 -9.42 2.32 -8.94
C LYS A 115 -8.79 3.65 -8.52
N PRO A 116 -8.31 4.48 -9.46
CA PRO A 116 -8.02 5.88 -9.18
C PRO A 116 -9.19 6.56 -8.44
N GLY A 117 -8.88 7.32 -7.39
CA GLY A 117 -9.87 7.89 -6.48
C GLY A 117 -10.26 7.00 -5.30
N MET A 118 -9.68 5.80 -5.19
CA MET A 118 -9.80 4.89 -4.05
C MET A 118 -8.45 4.75 -3.34
N PHE A 119 -8.48 4.19 -2.14
CA PHE A 119 -7.29 3.81 -1.37
C PHE A 119 -7.50 2.50 -0.63
N THR A 120 -6.39 1.91 -0.19
CA THR A 120 -6.36 0.78 0.75
C THR A 120 -5.50 1.12 1.96
N LEU A 121 -5.86 0.55 3.13
CA LEU A 121 -5.00 0.48 4.31
C LEU A 121 -4.66 -0.98 4.54
N PHE A 122 -3.37 -1.29 4.58
CA PHE A 122 -2.87 -2.60 5.02
C PHE A 122 -2.14 -2.43 6.34
N PHE A 123 -2.65 -3.09 7.37
CA PHE A 123 -2.01 -3.15 8.68
C PHE A 123 -1.00 -4.31 8.73
N PRO A 124 -0.12 -4.40 9.73
CA PRO A 124 0.83 -5.51 9.86
C PRO A 124 0.22 -6.91 9.81
N GLU A 125 -1.07 -7.03 10.16
CA GLU A 125 -1.81 -8.29 10.13
C GLU A 125 -2.43 -8.61 8.75
N ASP A 126 -2.22 -7.75 7.77
CA ASP A 126 -2.75 -7.89 6.42
C ASP A 126 -1.64 -8.30 5.43
N GLY A 127 -1.60 -9.58 5.07
CA GLY A 127 -0.78 -10.00 3.93
C GLY A 127 -1.37 -9.45 2.63
N HIS A 128 -0.54 -8.88 1.78
CA HIS A 128 -0.99 -8.28 0.53
C HIS A 128 0.00 -8.50 -0.61
N ALA A 129 -0.53 -8.58 -1.84
CA ALA A 129 0.25 -8.73 -3.07
C ALA A 129 -0.11 -7.59 -4.02
N PRO A 130 0.63 -6.46 -3.96
CA PRO A 130 0.28 -5.27 -4.72
C PRO A 130 0.82 -5.29 -6.14
N GLY A 131 0.30 -4.37 -6.96
CA GLY A 131 0.88 -4.05 -8.26
C GLY A 131 0.37 -4.90 -9.42
N ILE A 132 -0.72 -5.65 -9.27
CA ILE A 132 -1.27 -6.45 -10.37
C ILE A 132 -2.02 -5.51 -11.32
N THR A 133 -1.53 -5.41 -12.55
CA THR A 133 -2.08 -4.54 -13.58
C THR A 133 -1.66 -5.00 -14.98
N PRO A 134 -2.52 -4.96 -15.99
CA PRO A 134 -2.17 -5.38 -17.35
C PRO A 134 -1.29 -4.39 -18.10
N THR A 135 -1.27 -3.12 -17.70
CA THR A 135 -0.63 -2.02 -18.44
C THR A 135 0.51 -1.35 -17.69
N GLY A 136 0.64 -1.64 -16.40
CA GLY A 136 1.44 -0.83 -15.47
C GLY A 136 0.66 0.38 -14.97
N LEU A 137 1.10 0.94 -13.85
CA LEU A 137 0.46 2.12 -13.27
C LEU A 137 1.42 2.95 -12.43
N LYS A 138 1.04 4.21 -12.25
CA LYS A 138 1.62 5.09 -11.24
C LYS A 138 0.78 5.01 -9.97
N LYS A 139 1.43 4.88 -8.84
CA LYS A 139 0.79 4.86 -7.51
C LYS A 139 1.66 5.50 -6.46
N ILE A 140 1.06 5.86 -5.33
CA ILE A 140 1.80 6.14 -4.11
C ILE A 140 1.55 5.06 -3.06
N ILE A 141 2.56 4.83 -2.23
CA ILE A 141 2.48 4.05 -1.00
C ILE A 141 2.96 4.95 0.12
N VAL A 142 2.06 5.30 1.03
CA VAL A 142 2.43 6.05 2.24
C VAL A 142 2.69 5.05 3.35
N LYS A 143 3.95 4.98 3.78
CA LYS A 143 4.40 4.16 4.90
C LYS A 143 4.21 4.95 6.20
N VAL A 144 3.37 4.44 7.08
CA VAL A 144 3.06 5.04 8.38
C VAL A 144 3.60 4.14 9.47
N LYS A 145 4.57 4.64 10.26
CA LYS A 145 5.16 3.88 11.37
C LYS A 145 4.07 3.52 12.38
N LYS A 146 3.99 2.24 12.77
CA LYS A 146 3.03 1.70 13.73
C LYS A 146 3.23 2.25 15.13
#